data_27b83715af95b85b1aabead4b6d58b96
#
_entry.id   27b83715af95b85b1aabead4b6d58b96
#
_cell.length_a   1.000
_cell.length_b   1.000
_cell.length_c   1.000
_cell.angle_alpha   90.00
_cell.angle_beta   90.00
_cell.angle_gamma   90.00
#
_symmetry.space_group_name_H-M   'P 1'
#
loop_
_entity.id
_entity.type
_entity.pdbx_description
1 polymer ?
#
loop_
_entity_poly.entity_id
_entity_poly.type
_entity_poly.pdbx_seq_one_letter_code
_entity_poly.pdbx_strand_id
1 'polypeptide(L)'
;RVYQFRHFGNGLEYAVWAFFCQDILPRRKKILSDPPSSMKIYTDIADINQHFAGACVTIGNFDGVHCGHQQLFAKVVEKARRCGGTGIAITFDPHPLQVLLPEGIKLISTCEQKIELIAMAGIDVLVIIPFTTAFAATTAESFVADLLVGTLSVQELVVGYDYAFGKGRSGNIAFLRRQGEIFNFPLTVVDACFIDGELVSSTRIRQLVREGRMDAARRLLGRNYQIRGTVQVGRQRGGPVIGYPTANLKFNPEDLVPKHGVYVTQVICEGQCYGGILNIGYNPTFGEEELVAETHIFDFHKDIYGKPIKVNLIKFLRGEQKFSGPQALAAQIGRDVLLAKQILADQSLQATLSCSEPHAG
;
A
#
# COMPACT_ATOMS: atom_id res chain seq x y z
N ARG A 1 -11.96 -18.09 8.51
CA ARG A 1 -11.98 -18.60 7.12
C ARG A 1 -10.56 -18.53 6.57
N VAL A 2 -10.06 -19.63 6.03
CA VAL A 2 -8.76 -19.69 5.36
C VAL A 2 -8.99 -19.27 3.89
N TYR A 3 -8.43 -18.16 3.47
CA TYR A 3 -8.47 -17.74 2.06
C TYR A 3 -7.19 -18.22 1.38
N GLN A 4 -7.33 -19.08 0.36
CA GLN A 4 -6.26 -19.32 -0.59
C GLN A 4 -6.42 -18.31 -1.73
N PHE A 5 -5.46 -17.40 -1.86
CA PHE A 5 -5.38 -16.53 -3.05
C PHE A 5 -5.02 -17.39 -4.25
N ARG A 6 -6.02 -17.70 -5.09
CA ARG A 6 -5.74 -18.22 -6.43
C ARG A 6 -5.39 -17.04 -7.32
N HIS A 7 -4.15 -17.06 -7.82
CA HIS A 7 -3.61 -16.23 -8.91
C HIS A 7 -4.37 -14.91 -9.19
N PHE A 8 -3.92 -13.83 -8.59
CA PHE A 8 -4.12 -12.48 -9.09
C PHE A 8 -2.79 -11.99 -9.68
N GLY A 9 -2.81 -11.71 -10.97
CA GLY A 9 -1.73 -11.01 -11.64
C GLY A 9 -0.87 -11.89 -12.54
N ASN A 10 -1.00 -11.66 -13.83
CA ASN A 10 -0.04 -12.09 -14.84
C ASN A 10 1.31 -11.41 -14.51
N GLY A 11 2.43 -12.06 -14.84
CA GLY A 11 3.80 -11.65 -14.54
C GLY A 11 4.19 -10.18 -14.84
N LEU A 12 3.31 -9.41 -15.51
CA LEU A 12 3.46 -7.98 -15.76
C LEU A 12 3.34 -7.11 -14.49
N GLU A 13 2.45 -7.44 -13.53
CA GLU A 13 2.36 -6.69 -12.26
C GLU A 13 3.63 -6.86 -11.41
N TYR A 14 4.22 -8.06 -11.48
CA TYR A 14 5.50 -8.37 -10.84
C TYR A 14 6.66 -7.61 -11.48
N ALA A 15 6.68 -7.54 -12.82
CA ALA A 15 7.70 -6.81 -13.56
C ALA A 15 7.66 -5.31 -13.26
N VAL A 16 6.47 -4.71 -13.17
CA VAL A 16 6.29 -3.29 -12.84
C VAL A 16 6.75 -2.99 -11.41
N TRP A 17 6.42 -3.84 -10.42
CA TRP A 17 6.87 -3.63 -9.04
C TRP A 17 8.38 -3.88 -8.85
N ALA A 18 8.92 -4.96 -9.43
CA ALA A 18 10.35 -5.25 -9.42
C ALA A 18 11.16 -4.11 -10.08
N PHE A 19 10.61 -3.51 -11.12
CA PHE A 19 11.21 -2.40 -11.84
C PHE A 19 11.31 -1.13 -10.98
N PHE A 20 10.28 -0.81 -10.17
CA PHE A 20 10.27 0.37 -9.31
C PHE A 20 11.04 0.21 -7.99
N CYS A 21 11.24 -1.02 -7.50
CA CYS A 21 12.05 -1.26 -6.29
C CYS A 21 13.56 -1.30 -6.54
N GLN A 22 14.02 -1.40 -7.79
CA GLN A 22 15.46 -1.47 -8.11
C GLN A 22 16.22 -0.18 -7.79
N ASP A 23 15.55 0.98 -7.86
CA ASP A 23 16.19 2.29 -7.65
C ASP A 23 16.42 2.65 -6.17
N ILE A 24 15.79 1.95 -5.22
CA ILE A 24 15.78 2.34 -3.80
C ILE A 24 16.56 1.35 -2.91
N LEU A 25 16.76 0.10 -3.35
CA LEU A 25 17.48 -0.93 -2.60
C LEU A 25 18.62 -1.52 -3.44
N PRO A 26 19.89 -1.09 -3.23
CA PRO A 26 21.01 -1.69 -3.92
C PRO A 26 21.20 -3.15 -3.47
N ARG A 27 21.15 -4.09 -4.42
CA ARG A 27 21.42 -5.54 -4.30
C ARG A 27 20.24 -6.50 -4.12
N ARG A 28 19.23 -6.49 -4.99
CA ARG A 28 18.24 -7.59 -5.03
C ARG A 28 18.01 -8.22 -6.41
N LYS A 29 19.06 -8.47 -7.19
CA LYS A 29 18.97 -9.14 -8.53
C LYS A 29 18.71 -10.66 -8.49
N LYS A 30 18.59 -11.32 -7.31
CA LYS A 30 18.56 -12.79 -7.23
C LYS A 30 17.44 -13.44 -6.39
N ILE A 31 16.45 -12.69 -5.90
CA ILE A 31 15.42 -13.25 -4.99
C ILE A 31 14.03 -13.39 -5.66
N LEU A 32 13.85 -12.91 -6.89
CA LEU A 32 12.53 -12.84 -7.54
C LEU A 32 12.40 -13.78 -8.76
N SER A 33 13.02 -14.96 -8.74
CA SER A 33 12.89 -15.95 -9.83
C SER A 33 11.62 -16.80 -9.75
N ASP A 34 10.94 -16.86 -8.60
CA ASP A 34 9.71 -17.62 -8.44
C ASP A 34 8.56 -16.70 -8.03
N PRO A 35 7.34 -16.88 -8.59
CA PRO A 35 6.16 -16.20 -8.08
C PRO A 35 5.99 -16.55 -6.59
N PRO A 36 5.52 -15.62 -5.73
CA PRO A 36 5.34 -15.94 -4.32
C PRO A 36 4.46 -17.16 -4.20
N SER A 37 4.96 -18.17 -3.50
CA SER A 37 4.15 -19.25 -2.94
C SER A 37 2.93 -18.59 -2.28
N SER A 38 1.74 -19.11 -2.48
CA SER A 38 0.49 -18.53 -1.99
C SER A 38 0.59 -18.22 -0.50
N MET A 39 0.72 -16.94 -0.15
CA MET A 39 0.73 -16.50 1.25
C MET A 39 -0.56 -16.98 1.93
N LYS A 40 -0.41 -17.64 3.08
CA LYS A 40 -1.55 -18.11 3.87
C LYS A 40 -2.07 -16.97 4.73
N ILE A 41 -3.38 -16.77 4.75
CA ILE A 41 -4.01 -15.67 5.49
C ILE A 41 -4.95 -16.24 6.54
N TYR A 42 -4.80 -15.77 7.78
CA TYR A 42 -5.71 -16.05 8.89
C TYR A 42 -6.37 -14.74 9.31
N THR A 43 -7.69 -14.73 9.39
CA THR A 43 -8.49 -13.59 9.84
C THR A 43 -9.05 -13.78 11.24
N ASP A 44 -8.81 -14.94 11.85
CA ASP A 44 -9.07 -15.24 13.26
C ASP A 44 -7.89 -16.05 13.82
N ILE A 45 -7.44 -15.68 15.01
CA ILE A 45 -6.39 -16.40 15.73
C ILE A 45 -6.84 -17.85 16.05
N ALA A 46 -8.13 -18.05 16.32
CA ALA A 46 -8.70 -19.35 16.61
C ALA A 46 -8.63 -20.35 15.43
N ASP A 47 -8.50 -19.85 14.20
CA ASP A 47 -8.32 -20.68 13.00
C ASP A 47 -6.89 -21.21 12.85
N ILE A 48 -5.95 -20.75 13.67
CA ILE A 48 -4.56 -21.19 13.63
C ILE A 48 -4.44 -22.50 14.39
N ASN A 49 -4.51 -23.60 13.66
CA ASN A 49 -4.47 -24.98 14.19
C ASN A 49 -3.22 -25.76 13.76
N GLN A 50 -2.20 -25.07 13.25
CA GLN A 50 -0.95 -25.66 12.80
C GLN A 50 0.25 -25.08 13.54
N HIS A 51 1.30 -25.88 13.66
CA HIS A 51 2.60 -25.42 14.15
C HIS A 51 3.39 -24.78 13.00
N PHE A 52 4.04 -23.64 13.25
CA PHE A 52 4.92 -22.98 12.29
C PHE A 52 6.37 -23.26 12.67
N ALA A 53 7.04 -24.11 11.89
CA ALA A 53 8.44 -24.39 12.12
C ALA A 53 9.27 -23.11 11.95
N GLY A 54 10.19 -22.83 12.90
CA GLY A 54 11.09 -21.69 12.81
C GLY A 54 10.37 -20.33 12.66
N ALA A 55 9.25 -20.11 13.36
CA ALA A 55 8.40 -18.95 13.21
C ALA A 55 9.16 -17.63 13.46
N CYS A 56 9.42 -16.89 12.39
CA CYS A 56 10.00 -15.55 12.46
C CYS A 56 8.87 -14.53 12.28
N VAL A 57 8.56 -13.77 13.35
CA VAL A 57 7.33 -12.97 13.43
C VAL A 57 7.64 -11.48 13.41
N THR A 58 6.84 -10.70 12.68
CA THR A 58 6.79 -9.23 12.83
C THR A 58 5.36 -8.77 13.06
N ILE A 59 5.22 -7.64 13.75
CA ILE A 59 3.92 -7.11 14.16
C ILE A 59 3.86 -5.61 13.85
N GLY A 60 2.76 -5.17 13.24
CA GLY A 60 2.58 -3.76 12.96
C GLY A 60 1.26 -3.45 12.28
N ASN A 61 0.89 -2.18 12.25
CA ASN A 61 -0.30 -1.72 11.52
C ASN A 61 -0.10 -1.81 10.00
N PHE A 62 1.12 -1.67 9.55
CA PHE A 62 1.57 -1.77 8.16
C PHE A 62 0.75 -0.93 7.18
N ASP A 63 0.17 0.19 7.67
CA ASP A 63 -0.58 1.07 6.79
C ASP A 63 0.34 1.73 5.76
N GLY A 64 -0.01 1.54 4.49
CA GLY A 64 0.77 1.97 3.34
C GLY A 64 1.94 1.08 2.99
N VAL A 65 2.34 0.09 3.79
CA VAL A 65 3.50 -0.81 3.51
C VAL A 65 4.69 -0.01 2.93
N HIS A 66 5.10 1.04 3.64
CA HIS A 66 6.17 1.95 3.23
C HIS A 66 7.56 1.32 3.38
N CYS A 67 8.61 1.99 2.89
CA CYS A 67 9.99 1.45 2.88
C CYS A 67 10.45 0.93 4.23
N GLY A 68 10.10 1.58 5.36
CA GLY A 68 10.41 1.08 6.70
C GLY A 68 9.72 -0.26 7.01
N HIS A 69 8.45 -0.44 6.60
CA HIS A 69 7.77 -1.74 6.73
C HIS A 69 8.40 -2.80 5.82
N GLN A 70 8.79 -2.43 4.61
CA GLN A 70 9.47 -3.36 3.68
C GLN A 70 10.81 -3.84 4.23
N GLN A 71 11.56 -3.00 4.97
CA GLN A 71 12.78 -3.42 5.67
C GLN A 71 12.48 -4.44 6.77
N LEU A 72 11.39 -4.27 7.54
CA LEU A 72 10.94 -5.26 8.52
C LEU A 72 10.64 -6.61 7.86
N PHE A 73 9.83 -6.61 6.80
CA PHE A 73 9.49 -7.84 6.07
C PHE A 73 10.73 -8.51 5.48
N ALA A 74 11.62 -7.72 4.89
CA ALA A 74 12.88 -8.24 4.37
C ALA A 74 13.71 -8.96 5.43
N LYS A 75 13.72 -8.41 6.66
CA LYS A 75 14.45 -9.01 7.77
C LYS A 75 13.80 -10.28 8.27
N VAL A 76 12.46 -10.33 8.33
CA VAL A 76 11.69 -11.54 8.65
C VAL A 76 11.98 -12.65 7.64
N VAL A 77 11.85 -12.33 6.34
CA VAL A 77 12.09 -13.31 5.26
C VAL A 77 13.55 -13.80 5.27
N GLU A 78 14.53 -12.93 5.47
CA GLU A 78 15.94 -13.32 5.59
C GLU A 78 16.14 -14.33 6.71
N LYS A 79 15.59 -14.04 7.90
CA LYS A 79 15.74 -14.87 9.09
C LYS A 79 15.00 -16.19 8.97
N ALA A 80 13.76 -16.17 8.52
CA ALA A 80 12.98 -17.39 8.28
C ALA A 80 13.71 -18.32 7.30
N ARG A 81 14.23 -17.81 6.19
CA ARG A 81 14.97 -18.63 5.22
C ARG A 81 16.26 -19.22 5.79
N ARG A 82 16.97 -18.50 6.65
CA ARG A 82 18.20 -18.99 7.29
C ARG A 82 17.99 -20.19 8.18
N CYS A 83 16.83 -20.32 8.82
CA CYS A 83 16.49 -21.45 9.70
C CYS A 83 15.54 -22.46 9.03
N GLY A 84 15.22 -22.31 7.73
CA GLY A 84 14.22 -23.13 7.06
C GLY A 84 12.82 -22.98 7.67
N GLY A 85 12.55 -21.80 8.25
CA GLY A 85 11.34 -21.52 9.00
C GLY A 85 10.29 -20.74 8.18
N THR A 86 9.28 -20.23 8.89
CA THR A 86 8.12 -19.52 8.35
C THR A 86 8.17 -18.03 8.70
N GLY A 87 8.11 -17.16 7.69
CA GLY A 87 8.00 -15.72 7.87
C GLY A 87 6.55 -15.29 8.10
N ILE A 88 6.25 -14.74 9.26
CA ILE A 88 4.90 -14.39 9.68
C ILE A 88 4.78 -12.88 9.92
N ALA A 89 3.76 -12.24 9.34
CA ALA A 89 3.38 -10.89 9.67
C ALA A 89 2.04 -10.87 10.41
N ILE A 90 1.95 -10.11 11.51
CA ILE A 90 0.69 -9.86 12.24
C ILE A 90 0.30 -8.42 11.97
N THR A 91 -0.95 -8.21 11.51
CA THR A 91 -1.54 -6.88 11.32
C THR A 91 -2.95 -6.84 11.88
N PHE A 92 -3.58 -5.67 11.82
CA PHE A 92 -4.88 -5.43 12.41
C PHE A 92 -5.86 -4.88 11.38
N ASP A 93 -7.13 -5.29 11.49
CA ASP A 93 -8.24 -4.74 10.72
C ASP A 93 -9.52 -4.75 11.58
N PRO A 94 -10.15 -3.58 11.82
CA PRO A 94 -9.74 -2.24 11.40
C PRO A 94 -8.41 -1.79 12.00
N HIS A 95 -7.85 -0.72 11.44
CA HIS A 95 -6.62 -0.11 11.98
C HIS A 95 -6.84 0.34 13.43
N PRO A 96 -5.91 0.06 14.38
CA PRO A 96 -6.09 0.38 15.79
C PRO A 96 -6.55 1.80 16.07
N LEU A 97 -6.01 2.80 15.37
CA LEU A 97 -6.42 4.19 15.54
C LEU A 97 -7.83 4.51 15.01
N GLN A 98 -8.43 3.66 14.18
CA GLN A 98 -9.85 3.81 13.82
C GLN A 98 -10.80 3.44 14.95
N VAL A 99 -10.36 2.54 15.84
CA VAL A 99 -11.12 2.11 17.02
C VAL A 99 -10.84 2.99 18.23
N LEU A 100 -9.59 3.41 18.41
CA LEU A 100 -9.13 4.12 19.60
C LEU A 100 -9.33 5.64 19.55
N LEU A 101 -9.44 6.22 18.35
CA LEU A 101 -9.63 7.66 18.17
C LEU A 101 -11.07 7.96 17.73
N PRO A 102 -11.74 8.98 18.30
CA PRO A 102 -13.11 9.33 17.91
C PRO A 102 -13.30 9.63 16.42
N GLU A 103 -12.34 10.31 15.80
CA GLU A 103 -12.36 10.67 14.37
C GLU A 103 -11.69 9.61 13.48
N GLY A 104 -11.11 8.56 14.08
CA GLY A 104 -10.35 7.55 13.37
C GLY A 104 -9.09 8.10 12.70
N ILE A 105 -8.66 7.41 11.65
CA ILE A 105 -7.51 7.81 10.83
C ILE A 105 -7.82 7.51 9.36
N LYS A 106 -7.33 8.35 8.45
CA LYS A 106 -7.41 8.07 7.01
C LYS A 106 -6.30 7.11 6.59
N LEU A 107 -6.67 6.03 5.92
CA LEU A 107 -5.78 4.93 5.56
C LEU A 107 -5.03 5.22 4.25
N ILE A 108 -3.72 4.95 4.23
CA ILE A 108 -2.89 5.06 3.03
C ILE A 108 -3.20 3.92 2.05
N SER A 109 -3.56 2.76 2.58
CA SER A 109 -3.90 1.57 1.79
C SER A 109 -5.14 0.88 2.33
N THR A 110 -5.98 0.33 1.44
CA THR A 110 -7.06 -0.58 1.82
C THR A 110 -6.49 -1.87 2.42
N CYS A 111 -7.33 -2.65 3.12
CA CYS A 111 -6.92 -3.95 3.65
C CYS A 111 -6.44 -4.90 2.54
N GLU A 112 -7.17 -4.98 1.41
CA GLU A 112 -6.79 -5.79 0.25
C GLU A 112 -5.44 -5.37 -0.34
N GLN A 113 -5.21 -4.06 -0.47
CA GLN A 113 -3.93 -3.53 -0.95
C GLN A 113 -2.79 -3.85 0.01
N LYS A 114 -3.02 -3.76 1.31
CA LYS A 114 -2.05 -4.14 2.34
C LYS A 114 -1.68 -5.63 2.24
N ILE A 115 -2.68 -6.52 2.07
CA ILE A 115 -2.49 -7.95 1.88
C ILE A 115 -1.60 -8.23 0.66
N GLU A 116 -1.92 -7.64 -0.51
CA GLU A 116 -1.13 -7.81 -1.72
C GLU A 116 0.34 -7.37 -1.52
N LEU A 117 0.56 -6.21 -0.91
CA LEU A 117 1.89 -5.66 -0.69
C LEU A 117 2.73 -6.51 0.28
N ILE A 118 2.11 -7.09 1.31
CA ILE A 118 2.77 -7.99 2.25
C ILE A 118 3.13 -9.32 1.55
N ALA A 119 2.23 -9.86 0.73
CA ALA A 119 2.50 -11.06 -0.07
C ALA A 119 3.69 -10.83 -1.02
N MET A 120 3.72 -9.69 -1.72
CA MET A 120 4.82 -9.30 -2.60
C MET A 120 6.16 -9.12 -1.85
N ALA A 121 6.13 -8.78 -0.57
CA ALA A 121 7.33 -8.72 0.24
C ALA A 121 7.89 -10.10 0.63
N GLY A 122 7.21 -11.19 0.27
CA GLY A 122 7.65 -12.58 0.46
C GLY A 122 7.37 -13.16 1.85
N ILE A 123 6.39 -12.61 2.55
CA ILE A 123 5.86 -13.17 3.81
C ILE A 123 5.06 -14.44 3.48
N ASP A 124 5.27 -15.50 4.27
CA ASP A 124 4.64 -16.80 4.07
C ASP A 124 3.24 -16.87 4.70
N VAL A 125 3.06 -16.21 5.84
CA VAL A 125 1.80 -16.21 6.61
C VAL A 125 1.46 -14.80 7.07
N LEU A 126 0.22 -14.38 6.81
CA LEU A 126 -0.35 -13.13 7.31
C LEU A 126 -1.48 -13.44 8.30
N VAL A 127 -1.35 -12.92 9.52
CA VAL A 127 -2.41 -12.97 10.54
C VAL A 127 -3.03 -11.58 10.65
N ILE A 128 -4.30 -11.46 10.32
CA ILE A 128 -5.08 -10.23 10.42
C ILE A 128 -5.97 -10.34 11.65
N ILE A 129 -5.62 -9.62 12.71
CA ILE A 129 -6.36 -9.67 13.96
C ILE A 129 -7.50 -8.63 13.93
N PRO A 130 -8.77 -9.03 14.17
CA PRO A 130 -9.86 -8.08 14.35
C PRO A 130 -9.56 -7.18 15.55
N PHE A 131 -9.25 -5.89 15.28
CA PHE A 131 -8.94 -4.95 16.37
C PHE A 131 -10.23 -4.37 16.94
N THR A 132 -10.57 -4.82 18.14
CA THR A 132 -11.76 -4.40 18.89
C THR A 132 -11.34 -3.71 20.19
N THR A 133 -12.28 -3.04 20.86
CA THR A 133 -12.05 -2.47 22.20
C THR A 133 -11.68 -3.55 23.22
N ALA A 134 -12.23 -4.75 23.07
CA ALA A 134 -11.87 -5.91 23.90
C ALA A 134 -10.41 -6.34 23.64
N PHE A 135 -10.00 -6.43 22.37
CA PHE A 135 -8.61 -6.75 22.03
C PHE A 135 -7.64 -5.67 22.51
N ALA A 136 -8.02 -4.39 22.42
CA ALA A 136 -7.22 -3.26 22.92
C ALA A 136 -6.96 -3.31 24.44
N ALA A 137 -7.79 -4.03 25.19
CA ALA A 137 -7.61 -4.26 26.62
C ALA A 137 -6.65 -5.42 26.95
N THR A 138 -6.17 -6.17 25.97
CA THR A 138 -5.20 -7.26 26.14
C THR A 138 -3.90 -6.71 26.70
N THR A 139 -3.39 -7.34 27.77
CA THR A 139 -2.11 -6.93 28.38
C THR A 139 -0.94 -7.30 27.48
N ALA A 140 0.20 -6.64 27.67
CA ALA A 140 1.41 -6.98 26.93
C ALA A 140 1.89 -8.42 27.23
N GLU A 141 1.71 -8.87 28.47
CA GLU A 141 2.04 -10.20 28.94
C GLU A 141 1.21 -11.28 28.24
N SER A 142 -0.14 -11.13 28.26
CA SER A 142 -1.03 -12.08 27.56
C SER A 142 -0.77 -12.11 26.06
N PHE A 143 -0.54 -10.95 25.45
CA PHE A 143 -0.21 -10.90 24.01
C PHE A 143 1.05 -11.73 23.68
N VAL A 144 2.10 -11.64 24.49
CA VAL A 144 3.31 -12.44 24.28
C VAL A 144 3.08 -13.90 24.60
N ALA A 145 2.55 -14.21 25.80
CA ALA A 145 2.42 -15.60 26.26
C ALA A 145 1.44 -16.40 25.43
N ASP A 146 0.22 -15.86 25.17
CA ASP A 146 -0.85 -16.62 24.55
C ASP A 146 -0.74 -16.63 23.01
N LEU A 147 -0.44 -15.45 22.39
CA LEU A 147 -0.40 -15.36 20.94
C LEU A 147 0.99 -15.70 20.39
N LEU A 148 2.04 -15.00 20.82
CA LEU A 148 3.34 -15.18 20.17
C LEU A 148 3.96 -16.52 20.53
N VAL A 149 3.90 -16.92 21.80
CA VAL A 149 4.48 -18.17 22.28
C VAL A 149 3.48 -19.33 22.11
N GLY A 150 2.30 -19.19 22.68
CA GLY A 150 1.31 -20.26 22.75
C GLY A 150 0.75 -20.64 21.38
N THR A 151 0.33 -19.65 20.57
CA THR A 151 -0.31 -19.91 19.28
C THR A 151 0.71 -20.02 18.13
N LEU A 152 1.66 -19.08 18.04
CA LEU A 152 2.57 -19.00 16.90
C LEU A 152 3.89 -19.74 17.13
N SER A 153 4.20 -20.14 18.37
CA SER A 153 5.47 -20.78 18.73
C SER A 153 6.69 -19.97 18.25
N VAL A 154 6.66 -18.64 18.50
CA VAL A 154 7.66 -17.69 18.00
C VAL A 154 9.08 -18.16 18.31
N GLN A 155 9.91 -18.23 17.27
CA GLN A 155 11.34 -18.55 17.38
C GLN A 155 12.23 -17.29 17.24
N GLU A 156 11.73 -16.27 16.58
CA GLU A 156 12.38 -14.97 16.49
C GLU A 156 11.34 -13.87 16.27
N LEU A 157 11.51 -12.75 17.00
CA LEU A 157 10.65 -11.58 16.86
C LEU A 157 11.42 -10.42 16.23
N VAL A 158 10.85 -9.80 15.17
CA VAL A 158 11.42 -8.64 14.48
C VAL A 158 10.47 -7.46 14.60
N VAL A 159 10.90 -6.36 15.19
CA VAL A 159 10.08 -5.16 15.40
C VAL A 159 10.81 -3.88 14.99
N GLY A 160 10.07 -2.81 14.74
CA GLY A 160 10.65 -1.49 14.52
C GLY A 160 11.14 -0.83 15.81
N TYR A 161 12.00 0.14 15.67
CA TYR A 161 12.64 0.87 16.78
C TYR A 161 11.65 1.58 17.74
N ASP A 162 10.47 1.94 17.28
CA ASP A 162 9.43 2.66 18.02
C ASP A 162 8.23 1.79 18.40
N TYR A 163 8.39 0.46 18.28
CA TYR A 163 7.31 -0.49 18.50
C TYR A 163 6.81 -0.49 19.94
N ALA A 164 5.50 -0.35 20.09
CA ALA A 164 4.81 -0.45 21.37
C ALA A 164 3.40 -1.03 21.19
N PHE A 165 2.96 -1.87 22.11
CA PHE A 165 1.71 -2.65 22.05
C PHE A 165 1.12 -2.89 23.44
N GLY A 166 -0.01 -3.63 23.46
CA GLY A 166 -0.72 -3.95 24.68
C GLY A 166 -1.47 -2.76 25.28
N LYS A 167 -2.26 -3.03 26.30
CA LYS A 167 -3.07 -2.03 27.00
C LYS A 167 -2.21 -0.85 27.45
N GLY A 168 -2.58 0.36 27.05
CA GLY A 168 -1.85 1.58 27.40
C GLY A 168 -0.43 1.65 26.85
N ARG A 169 -0.08 0.87 25.80
CA ARG A 169 1.28 0.77 25.23
C ARG A 169 2.33 0.31 26.24
N SER A 170 1.93 -0.54 27.22
CA SER A 170 2.82 -1.06 28.27
C SER A 170 3.92 -1.96 27.74
N GLY A 171 3.68 -2.66 26.63
CA GLY A 171 4.68 -3.44 25.90
C GLY A 171 5.57 -2.55 25.04
N ASN A 172 6.87 -2.59 25.25
CA ASN A 172 7.87 -1.87 24.49
C ASN A 172 9.11 -2.76 24.24
N ILE A 173 10.13 -2.25 23.58
CA ILE A 173 11.35 -3.01 23.26
C ILE A 173 12.03 -3.58 24.51
N ALA A 174 12.11 -2.82 25.60
CA ALA A 174 12.71 -3.30 26.86
C ALA A 174 11.89 -4.44 27.50
N PHE A 175 10.56 -4.32 27.43
CA PHE A 175 9.64 -5.40 27.84
C PHE A 175 9.83 -6.65 26.95
N LEU A 176 9.87 -6.51 25.61
CA LEU A 176 10.07 -7.64 24.70
C LEU A 176 11.42 -8.33 24.88
N ARG A 177 12.50 -7.60 25.23
CA ARG A 177 13.79 -8.21 25.54
C ARG A 177 13.69 -9.14 26.75
N ARG A 178 13.05 -8.67 27.84
CA ARG A 178 12.82 -9.51 29.04
C ARG A 178 11.97 -10.74 28.74
N GLN A 179 10.91 -10.57 27.92
CA GLN A 179 10.05 -11.69 27.51
C GLN A 179 10.83 -12.69 26.63
N GLY A 180 11.69 -12.19 25.75
CA GLY A 180 12.59 -13.02 24.95
C GLY A 180 13.54 -13.88 25.78
N GLU A 181 14.05 -13.35 26.91
CA GLU A 181 14.84 -14.10 27.89
C GLU A 181 14.00 -15.18 28.59
N ILE A 182 12.76 -14.86 28.99
CA ILE A 182 11.86 -15.78 29.72
C ILE A 182 11.40 -16.93 28.79
N PHE A 183 11.01 -16.63 27.56
CA PHE A 183 10.43 -17.58 26.63
C PHE A 183 11.42 -18.08 25.57
N ASN A 184 12.69 -17.71 25.68
CA ASN A 184 13.78 -18.15 24.82
C ASN A 184 13.57 -17.85 23.33
N PHE A 185 13.19 -16.59 23.01
CA PHE A 185 13.19 -16.11 21.64
C PHE A 185 14.03 -14.83 21.49
N PRO A 186 14.92 -14.74 20.50
CA PRO A 186 15.68 -13.53 20.21
C PRO A 186 14.79 -12.42 19.66
N LEU A 187 15.11 -11.17 20.04
CA LEU A 187 14.49 -9.95 19.53
C LEU A 187 15.43 -9.22 18.60
N THR A 188 15.02 -9.02 17.36
CA THR A 188 15.69 -8.12 16.42
C THR A 188 14.94 -6.81 16.33
N VAL A 189 15.61 -5.70 16.58
CA VAL A 189 15.06 -4.35 16.41
C VAL A 189 15.62 -3.77 15.11
N VAL A 190 14.75 -3.33 14.23
CA VAL A 190 15.11 -2.65 12.97
C VAL A 190 15.08 -1.15 13.19
N ASP A 191 16.17 -0.49 12.81
CA ASP A 191 16.34 0.94 12.98
C ASP A 191 15.36 1.77 12.14
N ALA A 192 15.29 3.06 12.44
CA ALA A 192 14.49 4.01 11.68
C ALA A 192 14.98 4.08 10.22
N CYS A 193 14.05 4.03 9.29
CA CYS A 193 14.32 4.17 7.86
C CYS A 193 14.34 5.64 7.48
N PHE A 194 15.41 6.10 6.87
CA PHE A 194 15.54 7.45 6.32
C PHE A 194 15.75 7.37 4.79
N ILE A 195 15.10 8.27 4.06
CA ILE A 195 15.27 8.45 2.61
C ILE A 195 15.47 9.94 2.36
N ASP A 196 16.59 10.28 1.73
CA ASP A 196 17.02 11.69 1.50
C ASP A 196 17.03 12.54 2.80
N GLY A 197 17.40 11.93 3.93
CA GLY A 197 17.39 12.57 5.25
C GLY A 197 16.02 12.71 5.90
N GLU A 198 14.95 12.26 5.25
CA GLU A 198 13.59 12.30 5.76
C GLU A 198 13.19 10.96 6.40
N LEU A 199 12.65 11.02 7.63
CA LEU A 199 12.15 9.83 8.34
C LEU A 199 10.93 9.26 7.63
N VAL A 200 10.99 7.98 7.26
CA VAL A 200 9.88 7.25 6.64
C VAL A 200 8.84 6.88 7.70
N SER A 201 7.64 7.44 7.59
CA SER A 201 6.53 7.11 8.48
C SER A 201 5.18 7.27 7.78
N SER A 202 4.15 6.51 8.23
CA SER A 202 2.79 6.65 7.70
C SER A 202 2.24 8.08 7.91
N THR A 203 2.58 8.74 9.02
CA THR A 203 2.18 10.15 9.28
C THR A 203 2.72 11.08 8.22
N ARG A 204 4.00 10.97 7.90
CA ARG A 204 4.64 11.82 6.89
C ARG A 204 4.07 11.55 5.49
N ILE A 205 3.86 10.30 5.15
CA ILE A 205 3.26 9.92 3.86
C ILE A 205 1.84 10.49 3.72
N ARG A 206 1.00 10.41 4.77
CA ARG A 206 -0.34 11.05 4.73
C ARG A 206 -0.28 12.54 4.47
N GLN A 207 0.66 13.22 5.10
CA GLN A 207 0.88 14.64 4.87
C GLN A 207 1.25 14.93 3.40
N LEU A 208 2.24 14.21 2.84
CA LEU A 208 2.68 14.38 1.45
C LEU A 208 1.55 14.13 0.45
N VAL A 209 0.73 13.09 0.68
CA VAL A 209 -0.44 12.79 -0.17
C VAL A 209 -1.47 13.92 -0.12
N ARG A 210 -1.79 14.44 1.07
CA ARG A 210 -2.71 15.59 1.24
C ARG A 210 -2.17 16.87 0.62
N GLU A 211 -0.86 17.04 0.55
CA GLU A 211 -0.20 18.18 -0.10
C GLU A 211 -0.08 18.01 -1.63
N GLY A 212 -0.38 16.83 -2.18
CA GLY A 212 -0.21 16.52 -3.61
C GLY A 212 1.25 16.28 -4.02
N ARG A 213 2.16 16.07 -3.06
CA ARG A 213 3.59 15.82 -3.29
C ARG A 213 3.86 14.35 -3.61
N MET A 214 3.35 13.90 -4.77
CA MET A 214 3.36 12.48 -5.14
C MET A 214 4.78 11.92 -5.31
N ASP A 215 5.72 12.68 -5.85
CA ASP A 215 7.12 12.24 -6.00
C ASP A 215 7.77 11.97 -4.64
N ALA A 216 7.54 12.82 -3.66
CA ALA A 216 8.04 12.62 -2.31
C ALA A 216 7.35 11.42 -1.62
N ALA A 217 6.02 11.31 -1.75
CA ALA A 217 5.27 10.17 -1.24
C ALA A 217 5.75 8.84 -1.87
N ARG A 218 6.02 8.84 -3.20
CA ARG A 218 6.57 7.68 -3.92
C ARG A 218 7.90 7.22 -3.35
N ARG A 219 8.83 8.13 -3.05
CA ARG A 219 10.12 7.77 -2.44
C ARG A 219 9.93 7.06 -1.10
N LEU A 220 9.10 7.60 -0.21
CA LEU A 220 8.88 7.00 1.11
C LEU A 220 8.07 5.70 1.06
N LEU A 221 7.13 5.57 0.10
CA LEU A 221 6.36 4.34 -0.13
C LEU A 221 7.15 3.25 -0.85
N GLY A 222 8.19 3.61 -1.62
CA GLY A 222 8.87 2.71 -2.55
C GLY A 222 8.03 2.38 -3.79
N ARG A 223 6.90 3.06 -4.01
CA ARG A 223 5.97 2.90 -5.13
C ARG A 223 5.06 4.12 -5.25
N ASN A 224 4.35 4.25 -6.36
CA ASN A 224 3.33 5.28 -6.49
C ASN A 224 2.19 5.11 -5.47
N TYR A 225 1.65 6.23 -5.00
CA TYR A 225 0.39 6.20 -4.25
C TYR A 225 -0.72 5.73 -5.19
N GLN A 226 -1.58 4.81 -4.73
CA GLN A 226 -2.56 4.15 -5.57
C GLN A 226 -3.97 4.26 -4.98
N ILE A 227 -4.92 4.69 -5.82
CA ILE A 227 -6.36 4.62 -5.55
C ILE A 227 -6.90 3.36 -6.23
N ARG A 228 -7.83 2.68 -5.58
CA ARG A 228 -8.51 1.49 -6.11
C ARG A 228 -10.01 1.63 -5.97
N GLY A 229 -10.73 1.04 -6.89
CA GLY A 229 -12.19 0.98 -6.79
C GLY A 229 -12.81 0.30 -8.00
N THR A 230 -14.12 0.07 -7.89
CA THR A 230 -14.94 -0.40 -8.99
C THR A 230 -15.48 0.79 -9.75
N VAL A 231 -15.32 0.76 -11.08
CA VAL A 231 -15.81 1.83 -11.96
C VAL A 231 -17.32 1.93 -11.88
N GLN A 232 -17.79 3.10 -11.48
CA GLN A 232 -19.23 3.39 -11.39
C GLN A 232 -19.72 4.13 -12.62
N VAL A 233 -21.02 4.00 -12.87
CA VAL A 233 -21.70 4.81 -13.91
C VAL A 233 -21.71 6.25 -13.41
N GLY A 234 -20.91 7.11 -14.05
CA GLY A 234 -20.92 8.55 -13.81
C GLY A 234 -22.12 9.22 -14.49
N ARG A 235 -22.18 10.55 -14.38
CA ARG A 235 -23.27 11.35 -14.99
C ARG A 235 -23.28 11.37 -16.52
N GLN A 236 -22.36 10.66 -17.20
CA GLN A 236 -22.22 10.56 -18.66
C GLN A 236 -22.15 11.93 -19.39
N ARG A 237 -21.80 13.02 -18.67
CA ARG A 237 -21.73 14.37 -19.26
C ARG A 237 -20.39 14.66 -19.94
N GLY A 238 -19.31 14.03 -19.47
CA GLY A 238 -17.95 14.27 -19.99
C GLY A 238 -17.67 13.69 -21.36
N GLY A 239 -18.18 12.49 -21.67
CA GLY A 239 -17.95 11.82 -22.94
C GLY A 239 -18.60 12.53 -24.14
N PRO A 240 -19.94 12.65 -24.18
CA PRO A 240 -20.64 13.20 -25.35
C PRO A 240 -20.43 14.71 -25.54
N VAL A 241 -20.22 15.49 -24.46
CA VAL A 241 -20.15 16.95 -24.50
C VAL A 241 -18.73 17.49 -24.62
N ILE A 242 -17.76 16.82 -24.00
CA ILE A 242 -16.37 17.33 -23.85
C ILE A 242 -15.38 16.48 -24.66
N GLY A 243 -15.76 15.27 -25.10
CA GLY A 243 -14.90 14.37 -25.89
C GLY A 243 -13.87 13.57 -25.07
N TYR A 244 -13.94 13.64 -23.74
CA TYR A 244 -13.04 12.92 -22.82
C TYR A 244 -13.84 12.00 -21.88
N PRO A 245 -14.12 10.73 -22.26
CA PRO A 245 -14.80 9.78 -21.39
C PRO A 245 -13.98 9.50 -20.13
N THR A 246 -14.67 9.41 -18.98
CA THR A 246 -14.04 9.17 -17.68
C THR A 246 -14.60 7.95 -16.97
N ALA A 247 -13.73 7.19 -16.33
CA ALA A 247 -14.06 6.17 -15.35
C ALA A 247 -14.16 6.83 -13.96
N ASN A 248 -15.28 6.62 -13.26
CA ASN A 248 -15.56 7.24 -11.98
C ASN A 248 -15.31 6.27 -10.84
N LEU A 249 -14.50 6.67 -9.87
CA LEU A 249 -14.25 5.95 -8.63
C LEU A 249 -14.75 6.77 -7.44
N LYS A 250 -15.33 6.09 -6.44
CA LYS A 250 -15.68 6.69 -5.16
C LYS A 250 -14.63 6.38 -4.11
N PHE A 251 -14.44 7.33 -3.19
CA PHE A 251 -13.65 7.11 -1.98
C PHE A 251 -14.54 6.54 -0.88
N ASN A 252 -13.98 5.57 -0.13
CA ASN A 252 -14.60 5.16 1.11
C ASN A 252 -14.33 6.20 2.21
N PRO A 253 -15.16 6.26 3.26
CA PRO A 253 -14.97 7.22 4.36
C PRO A 253 -13.59 7.14 5.03
N GLU A 254 -12.96 5.97 5.06
CA GLU A 254 -11.65 5.73 5.64
C GLU A 254 -10.47 6.02 4.70
N ASP A 255 -10.70 6.19 3.41
CA ASP A 255 -9.62 6.39 2.44
C ASP A 255 -8.90 7.74 2.66
N LEU A 256 -7.58 7.72 2.50
CA LEU A 256 -6.78 8.93 2.43
C LEU A 256 -7.00 9.60 1.08
N VAL A 257 -7.68 10.73 1.10
CA VAL A 257 -7.92 11.53 -0.11
C VAL A 257 -6.68 12.40 -0.42
N PRO A 258 -6.12 12.31 -1.64
CA PRO A 258 -5.08 13.23 -2.09
C PRO A 258 -5.60 14.68 -2.23
N LYS A 259 -4.69 15.63 -2.39
CA LYS A 259 -5.05 17.02 -2.70
C LYS A 259 -5.99 17.08 -3.91
N HIS A 260 -7.03 17.88 -3.84
CA HIS A 260 -7.96 18.07 -4.97
C HIS A 260 -7.27 18.70 -6.18
N GLY A 261 -7.62 18.22 -7.36
CA GLY A 261 -7.06 18.69 -8.63
C GLY A 261 -6.71 17.55 -9.59
N VAL A 262 -5.91 17.86 -10.59
CA VAL A 262 -5.60 17.00 -11.72
C VAL A 262 -4.22 16.35 -11.53
N TYR A 263 -4.15 15.06 -11.84
CA TYR A 263 -2.96 14.22 -11.71
C TYR A 263 -2.62 13.49 -13.01
N VAL A 264 -1.34 13.31 -13.29
CA VAL A 264 -0.85 12.29 -14.23
C VAL A 264 -0.98 10.94 -13.56
N THR A 265 -1.48 9.95 -14.28
CA THR A 265 -1.71 8.61 -13.72
C THR A 265 -1.29 7.48 -14.66
N GLN A 266 -1.04 6.32 -14.05
CA GLN A 266 -1.05 5.03 -14.71
C GLN A 266 -2.26 4.23 -14.20
N VAL A 267 -3.06 3.72 -15.11
CA VAL A 267 -4.28 2.97 -14.80
C VAL A 267 -4.07 1.51 -15.14
N ILE A 268 -4.27 0.64 -14.16
CA ILE A 268 -4.21 -0.80 -14.36
C ILE A 268 -5.65 -1.33 -14.43
N CYS A 269 -6.00 -1.89 -15.57
CA CYS A 269 -7.30 -2.48 -15.85
C CYS A 269 -7.10 -3.81 -16.57
N GLU A 270 -7.72 -4.90 -16.06
CA GLU A 270 -7.64 -6.24 -16.65
C GLU A 270 -6.17 -6.70 -16.90
N GLY A 271 -5.26 -6.37 -15.97
CA GLY A 271 -3.85 -6.74 -16.06
C GLY A 271 -3.02 -5.92 -17.07
N GLN A 272 -3.61 -4.92 -17.73
CA GLN A 272 -2.93 -4.01 -18.65
C GLN A 272 -2.76 -2.63 -18.04
N CYS A 273 -1.66 -1.96 -18.36
CA CYS A 273 -1.31 -0.63 -17.86
C CYS A 273 -1.50 0.42 -18.96
N TYR A 274 -2.23 1.48 -18.64
CA TYR A 274 -2.53 2.61 -19.54
C TYR A 274 -2.09 3.92 -18.90
N GLY A 275 -1.71 4.90 -19.71
CA GLY A 275 -1.57 6.27 -19.25
C GLY A 275 -2.93 6.93 -19.04
N GLY A 276 -2.98 7.94 -18.20
CA GLY A 276 -4.22 8.69 -17.96
C GLY A 276 -4.01 10.01 -17.23
N ILE A 277 -5.09 10.76 -17.10
CA ILE A 277 -5.21 11.86 -16.14
C ILE A 277 -6.39 11.58 -15.21
N LEU A 278 -6.26 11.99 -13.97
CA LEU A 278 -7.28 11.85 -12.92
C LEU A 278 -7.62 13.21 -12.36
N ASN A 279 -8.90 13.54 -12.25
CA ASN A 279 -9.39 14.67 -11.46
C ASN A 279 -9.97 14.15 -10.13
N ILE A 280 -9.53 14.74 -9.01
CA ILE A 280 -10.13 14.53 -7.68
C ILE A 280 -10.84 15.81 -7.30
N GLY A 281 -12.14 15.75 -7.08
CA GLY A 281 -12.94 16.93 -6.75
C GLY A 281 -14.35 16.58 -6.32
N TYR A 282 -15.10 17.62 -5.95
CA TYR A 282 -16.50 17.48 -5.57
C TYR A 282 -17.39 17.61 -6.80
N ASN A 283 -18.28 16.65 -6.96
CA ASN A 283 -19.38 16.76 -7.93
C ASN A 283 -20.61 17.35 -7.22
N PRO A 284 -21.06 18.57 -7.59
CA PRO A 284 -22.29 19.12 -7.02
C PRO A 284 -23.50 18.27 -7.48
N THR A 285 -24.05 17.49 -6.57
CA THR A 285 -25.35 16.81 -6.70
C THR A 285 -26.42 17.64 -6.02
N PHE A 286 -27.69 17.41 -6.35
CA PHE A 286 -28.81 18.05 -5.66
C PHE A 286 -28.76 17.71 -4.16
N GLY A 287 -28.19 18.62 -3.36
CA GLY A 287 -28.16 18.56 -1.90
C GLY A 287 -26.92 17.96 -1.24
N GLU A 288 -26.07 17.22 -1.93
CA GLU A 288 -24.83 16.66 -1.36
C GLU A 288 -23.64 16.82 -2.33
N GLU A 289 -22.50 17.25 -1.79
CA GLU A 289 -21.22 17.28 -2.51
C GLU A 289 -20.55 15.90 -2.38
N GLU A 290 -20.58 15.09 -3.44
CA GLU A 290 -19.91 13.81 -3.47
C GLU A 290 -18.47 13.97 -3.98
N LEU A 291 -17.50 13.52 -3.18
CA LEU A 291 -16.10 13.48 -3.58
C LEU A 291 -15.85 12.30 -4.51
N VAL A 292 -15.36 12.56 -5.71
CA VAL A 292 -15.11 11.56 -6.74
C VAL A 292 -13.71 11.68 -7.32
N ALA A 293 -13.24 10.55 -7.87
CA ALA A 293 -12.04 10.46 -8.66
C ALA A 293 -12.43 10.09 -10.11
N GLU A 294 -12.31 11.03 -11.04
CA GLU A 294 -12.68 10.88 -12.45
C GLU A 294 -11.43 10.68 -13.30
N THR A 295 -11.25 9.49 -13.85
CA THR A 295 -10.04 9.11 -14.60
C THR A 295 -10.34 9.02 -16.09
N HIS A 296 -9.69 9.86 -16.91
CA HIS A 296 -9.64 9.70 -18.36
C HIS A 296 -8.43 8.82 -18.73
N ILE A 297 -8.68 7.66 -19.33
CA ILE A 297 -7.68 6.67 -19.74
C ILE A 297 -7.33 6.92 -21.20
N PHE A 298 -6.02 7.07 -21.51
CA PHE A 298 -5.56 7.37 -22.86
C PHE A 298 -5.73 6.18 -23.80
N ASP A 299 -6.19 6.49 -25.02
CA ASP A 299 -6.29 5.53 -26.11
C ASP A 299 -7.09 4.26 -25.73
N PHE A 300 -8.15 4.44 -24.91
CA PHE A 300 -8.94 3.39 -24.32
C PHE A 300 -10.43 3.51 -24.73
N HIS A 301 -11.00 2.41 -25.29
CA HIS A 301 -12.33 2.40 -25.86
C HIS A 301 -13.24 1.27 -25.34
N LYS A 302 -12.78 0.55 -24.29
CA LYS A 302 -13.56 -0.56 -23.74
C LYS A 302 -14.57 -0.07 -22.70
N ASP A 303 -15.69 -0.77 -22.57
CA ASP A 303 -16.60 -0.63 -21.44
C ASP A 303 -16.00 -1.33 -20.21
N ILE A 304 -15.83 -0.57 -19.14
CA ILE A 304 -15.28 -1.04 -17.86
C ILE A 304 -16.18 -0.75 -16.66
N TYR A 305 -17.45 -0.42 -16.88
CA TYR A 305 -18.39 -0.27 -15.79
C TYR A 305 -18.50 -1.57 -14.97
N GLY A 306 -18.51 -1.45 -13.64
CA GLY A 306 -18.53 -2.58 -12.71
C GLY A 306 -17.19 -3.33 -12.60
N LYS A 307 -16.15 -2.96 -13.35
CA LYS A 307 -14.83 -3.59 -13.25
C LYS A 307 -13.94 -2.87 -12.24
N PRO A 308 -13.09 -3.61 -11.51
CA PRO A 308 -12.10 -3.01 -10.63
C PRO A 308 -10.95 -2.42 -11.44
N ILE A 309 -10.50 -1.23 -11.05
CA ILE A 309 -9.28 -0.60 -11.59
C ILE A 309 -8.37 -0.13 -10.45
N LYS A 310 -7.07 -0.05 -10.76
CA LYS A 310 -6.04 0.51 -9.88
C LYS A 310 -5.47 1.74 -10.58
N VAL A 311 -5.42 2.87 -9.88
CA VAL A 311 -4.95 4.16 -10.43
C VAL A 311 -3.74 4.63 -9.62
N ASN A 312 -2.57 4.54 -10.21
CA ASN A 312 -1.31 5.05 -9.65
C ASN A 312 -1.19 6.54 -9.92
N LEU A 313 -1.05 7.36 -8.88
CA LEU A 313 -0.84 8.79 -8.99
C LEU A 313 0.65 9.07 -9.17
N ILE A 314 1.02 9.62 -10.33
CA ILE A 314 2.40 9.88 -10.70
C ILE A 314 2.82 11.28 -10.29
N LYS A 315 2.05 12.31 -10.70
CA LYS A 315 2.39 13.70 -10.48
C LYS A 315 1.13 14.56 -10.40
N PHE A 316 1.12 15.49 -9.47
CA PHE A 316 0.11 16.54 -9.39
C PHE A 316 0.38 17.58 -10.48
N LEU A 317 -0.62 17.89 -11.34
CA LEU A 317 -0.48 18.86 -12.41
C LEU A 317 -0.95 20.24 -11.97
N ARG A 318 -2.17 20.35 -11.46
CA ARG A 318 -2.80 21.61 -11.06
C ARG A 318 -3.97 21.41 -10.11
N GLY A 319 -4.37 22.46 -9.42
CA GLY A 319 -5.63 22.50 -8.68
C GLY A 319 -6.86 22.60 -9.56
N GLU A 320 -8.02 22.54 -8.92
CA GLU A 320 -9.31 22.78 -9.59
C GLU A 320 -9.40 24.22 -10.10
N GLN A 321 -10.08 24.39 -11.23
CA GLN A 321 -10.28 25.68 -11.87
C GLN A 321 -11.73 25.80 -12.35
N LYS A 322 -12.29 27.00 -12.27
CA LYS A 322 -13.59 27.31 -12.90
C LYS A 322 -13.37 27.71 -14.35
N PHE A 323 -14.21 27.19 -15.24
CA PHE A 323 -14.16 27.47 -16.67
C PHE A 323 -15.42 28.24 -17.11
N SER A 324 -15.27 29.08 -18.12
CA SER A 324 -16.37 29.87 -18.69
C SER A 324 -17.39 29.03 -19.46
N GLY A 325 -17.07 27.76 -19.77
CA GLY A 325 -17.94 26.85 -20.48
C GLY A 325 -17.25 25.54 -20.90
N PRO A 326 -18.01 24.63 -21.53
CA PRO A 326 -17.50 23.30 -21.92
C PRO A 326 -16.28 23.35 -22.86
N GLN A 327 -16.25 24.32 -23.79
CA GLN A 327 -15.15 24.49 -24.74
C GLN A 327 -13.84 24.88 -24.05
N ALA A 328 -13.89 25.80 -23.07
CA ALA A 328 -12.73 26.20 -22.30
C ALA A 328 -12.21 25.04 -21.43
N LEU A 329 -13.10 24.24 -20.85
CA LEU A 329 -12.78 23.02 -20.11
C LEU A 329 -12.13 21.99 -21.04
N ALA A 330 -12.69 21.70 -22.21
CA ALA A 330 -12.14 20.75 -23.18
C ALA A 330 -10.73 21.17 -23.63
N ALA A 331 -10.51 22.45 -23.91
CA ALA A 331 -9.20 22.97 -24.29
C ALA A 331 -8.16 22.80 -23.15
N GLN A 332 -8.57 22.98 -21.88
CA GLN A 332 -7.67 22.76 -20.74
C GLN A 332 -7.36 21.25 -20.57
N ILE A 333 -8.36 20.38 -20.66
CA ILE A 333 -8.15 18.92 -20.61
C ILE A 333 -7.17 18.49 -21.71
N GLY A 334 -7.31 19.02 -22.92
CA GLY A 334 -6.38 18.75 -24.03
C GLY A 334 -4.92 19.12 -23.69
N ARG A 335 -4.69 20.26 -23.04
CA ARG A 335 -3.36 20.66 -22.54
C ARG A 335 -2.84 19.70 -21.45
N ASP A 336 -3.70 19.35 -20.50
CA ASP A 336 -3.35 18.40 -19.41
C ASP A 336 -2.97 17.03 -19.97
N VAL A 337 -3.72 16.52 -20.98
CA VAL A 337 -3.43 15.25 -21.67
C VAL A 337 -2.07 15.28 -22.37
N LEU A 338 -1.78 16.35 -23.13
CA LEU A 338 -0.49 16.50 -23.81
C LEU A 338 0.68 16.50 -22.80
N LEU A 339 0.57 17.28 -21.73
CA LEU A 339 1.58 17.35 -20.69
C LEU A 339 1.74 16.01 -19.98
N ALA A 340 0.63 15.31 -19.70
CA ALA A 340 0.67 14.00 -19.05
C ALA A 340 1.35 12.95 -19.93
N LYS A 341 1.07 12.94 -21.24
CA LYS A 341 1.74 12.03 -22.19
C LYS A 341 3.25 12.27 -22.24
N GLN A 342 3.71 13.53 -22.19
CA GLN A 342 5.14 13.88 -22.12
C GLN A 342 5.78 13.34 -20.83
N ILE A 343 5.18 13.61 -19.66
CA ILE A 343 5.69 13.16 -18.37
C ILE A 343 5.81 11.62 -18.32
N LEU A 344 4.81 10.89 -18.84
CA LEU A 344 4.83 9.43 -18.88
C LEU A 344 5.90 8.89 -19.83
N ALA A 345 6.13 9.56 -20.97
CA ALA A 345 7.19 9.20 -21.92
C ALA A 345 8.59 9.40 -21.31
N ASP A 346 8.82 10.52 -20.62
CA ASP A 346 10.09 10.81 -19.95
C ASP A 346 10.39 9.77 -18.85
N GLN A 347 9.39 9.36 -18.08
CA GLN A 347 9.57 8.31 -17.06
C GLN A 347 9.91 6.95 -17.68
N SER A 348 9.29 6.58 -18.79
CA SER A 348 9.61 5.32 -19.49
C SER A 348 11.02 5.34 -20.10
N LEU A 349 11.48 6.46 -20.60
CA LEU A 349 12.85 6.63 -21.10
C LEU A 349 13.89 6.54 -19.96
N GLN A 350 13.66 7.21 -18.84
CA GLN A 350 14.54 7.13 -17.67
C GLN A 350 14.63 5.69 -17.14
N ALA A 351 13.51 5.01 -17.08
CA ALA A 351 13.44 3.62 -16.67
C ALA A 351 14.22 2.69 -17.60
N THR A 352 14.20 2.92 -18.91
CA THR A 352 14.96 2.14 -19.90
C THR A 352 16.46 2.42 -19.83
N LEU A 353 16.86 3.68 -19.60
CA LEU A 353 18.27 4.08 -19.48
C LEU A 353 18.91 3.53 -18.20
N SER A 354 18.19 3.52 -17.07
CA SER A 354 18.70 2.92 -15.83
C SER A 354 18.90 1.40 -15.90
N CYS A 355 18.24 0.72 -16.85
CA CYS A 355 18.43 -0.71 -17.13
C CYS A 355 19.61 -1.00 -18.10
N SER A 356 20.08 -0.01 -18.85
CA SER A 356 21.09 -0.19 -19.90
C SER A 356 22.52 0.19 -19.50
N GLU A 357 22.75 0.74 -18.31
CA GLU A 357 24.12 0.98 -17.83
C GLU A 357 24.79 -0.35 -17.43
N PRO A 358 25.84 -0.81 -18.16
CA PRO A 358 26.62 -1.94 -17.73
C PRO A 358 27.39 -1.56 -16.48
N HIS A 359 27.22 -2.31 -15.40
CA HIS A 359 28.08 -2.17 -14.22
C HIS A 359 29.54 -2.35 -14.62
N ALA A 360 30.25 -1.27 -14.74
CA ALA A 360 31.70 -1.26 -14.79
C ALA A 360 32.24 -1.57 -13.38
N GLY A 361 32.95 -2.69 -13.28
CA GLY A 361 33.97 -2.97 -12.28
C GLY A 361 33.48 -3.41 -10.91
#